data_492d511e2470b0452ab19d665bf22234
#
_entry.id   492d511e2470b0452ab19d665bf22234
#
_cell.length_a   1.000
_cell.length_b   1.000
_cell.length_c   1.000
_cell.angle_alpha   90.00
_cell.angle_beta   90.00
_cell.angle_gamma   90.00
#
_symmetry.space_group_name_H-M   'P 1'
#
loop_
_entity.id
_entity.type
_entity.pdbx_description
1 polymer ?
#
loop_
_entity_poly.entity_id
_entity_poly.type
_entity_poly.pdbx_seq_one_letter_code
_entity_poly.pdbx_strand_id
1 'polypeptide(L)'
;MGNCMKRDRFEVATKLKGESLVRKGLLRAYEGRPQLRVMPELNVVKIGGHGIIDYGKEVLLPLLTEIGELSRENQILVVTGGGVRVRHILDVGLDLGMPTGVLAELAGKISEQNAIMVSILLSQYHGTRIHTADLLELPMLMNLGVLPVIHGTPPYGLYEQPAHIGSIPPNRTDTGAFLAAEVLGAKNLVLVKNVDGLITANPFTDNDAELIPEITAEELLAMDMEDMVLEPKVVEIMLNAKNVHEVKIVNGHTPDSVRRVLAGERIGTVIRAT
;
A
#
# COMPACT_ATOMS: atom_id res chain seq x y z
N MET A 1 -21.71 62.16 -6.80
CA MET A 1 -20.39 61.51 -6.56
C MET A 1 -20.61 60.44 -5.49
N GLY A 2 -20.81 59.23 -5.91
CA GLY A 2 -21.11 58.10 -5.00
C GLY A 2 -19.81 57.59 -4.38
N ASN A 3 -19.77 57.67 -3.06
CA ASN A 3 -18.67 57.11 -2.25
C ASN A 3 -18.82 55.59 -2.28
N CYS A 4 -18.06 54.91 -3.16
CA CYS A 4 -17.98 53.48 -3.20
C CYS A 4 -17.24 53.04 -1.92
N MET A 5 -18.00 52.57 -0.91
CA MET A 5 -17.45 51.92 0.26
C MET A 5 -16.54 50.77 -0.22
N LYS A 6 -15.23 50.94 -0.09
CA LYS A 6 -14.30 49.82 -0.17
C LYS A 6 -14.73 48.83 0.92
N ARG A 7 -15.36 47.72 0.54
CA ARG A 7 -15.55 46.59 1.44
C ARG A 7 -14.16 46.16 1.88
N ASP A 8 -13.84 46.29 3.17
CA ASP A 8 -12.66 45.70 3.76
C ASP A 8 -12.70 44.20 3.45
N ARG A 9 -11.90 43.79 2.47
CA ARG A 9 -11.74 42.37 2.18
C ARG A 9 -10.96 41.78 3.32
N PHE A 10 -11.56 40.83 3.99
CA PHE A 10 -10.86 40.02 4.99
C PHE A 10 -9.63 39.40 4.31
N GLU A 11 -8.45 39.81 4.70
CA GLU A 11 -7.20 39.27 4.17
C GLU A 11 -6.76 38.09 5.05
N VAL A 12 -6.76 36.89 4.49
CA VAL A 12 -6.14 35.74 5.13
C VAL A 12 -4.61 35.85 5.01
N ALA A 13 -3.95 35.90 6.15
CA ALA A 13 -2.49 35.87 6.18
C ALA A 13 -1.98 34.47 5.82
N THR A 14 -1.64 34.26 4.55
CA THR A 14 -1.09 33.00 4.05
C THR A 14 0.14 33.25 3.18
N LYS A 15 1.12 32.31 3.24
CA LYS A 15 2.28 32.31 2.34
C LYS A 15 1.90 31.91 0.91
N LEU A 16 0.72 31.33 0.71
CA LEU A 16 0.17 30.89 -0.57
C LEU A 16 -0.71 31.97 -1.24
N LYS A 17 -0.66 33.22 -0.76
CA LYS A 17 -1.41 34.33 -1.33
C LYS A 17 -0.92 34.62 -2.75
N GLY A 18 -1.85 34.73 -3.70
CA GLY A 18 -1.55 35.02 -5.11
C GLY A 18 -1.48 33.79 -6.02
N GLU A 19 -2.14 32.75 -5.66
CA GLU A 19 -2.02 31.36 -6.06
C GLU A 19 -2.62 30.96 -7.37
N SER A 20 -3.07 31.83 -8.22
CA SER A 20 -3.35 31.49 -9.63
C SER A 20 -2.09 31.02 -10.37
N LEU A 21 -0.90 31.20 -9.76
CA LEU A 21 0.39 30.78 -10.30
C LEU A 21 1.07 29.84 -9.28
N VAL A 22 1.23 28.56 -9.64
CA VAL A 22 2.05 27.61 -8.89
C VAL A 22 3.53 27.96 -9.07
N ARG A 23 4.14 28.57 -8.07
CA ARG A 23 5.57 28.90 -8.07
C ARG A 23 6.36 27.83 -7.32
N LYS A 24 7.37 27.26 -7.97
CA LYS A 24 8.28 26.29 -7.32
C LYS A 24 8.85 26.79 -5.99
N GLY A 25 9.15 28.11 -5.90
CA GLY A 25 9.65 28.72 -4.65
C GLY A 25 8.64 28.70 -3.49
N LEU A 26 7.32 28.70 -3.77
CA LEU A 26 6.30 28.56 -2.72
C LEU A 26 6.24 27.13 -2.19
N LEU A 27 6.36 26.14 -3.08
CA LEU A 27 6.39 24.73 -2.68
C LEU A 27 7.65 24.43 -1.85
N ARG A 28 8.82 24.96 -2.25
CA ARG A 28 10.08 24.84 -1.50
C ARG A 28 10.05 25.47 -0.11
N ALA A 29 9.18 26.45 0.13
CA ALA A 29 9.05 27.06 1.47
C ALA A 29 8.57 26.07 2.53
N TYR A 30 8.08 24.91 2.13
CA TYR A 30 7.60 23.82 2.99
C TYR A 30 8.52 22.58 2.99
N GLU A 31 9.63 22.61 2.21
CA GLU A 31 10.63 21.55 2.25
C GLU A 31 11.25 21.42 3.66
N GLY A 32 11.54 20.18 4.05
CA GLY A 32 12.20 19.88 5.33
C GLY A 32 11.31 20.04 6.57
N ARG A 33 10.03 20.35 6.44
CA ARG A 33 9.12 20.38 7.60
C ARG A 33 8.74 18.95 7.98
N PRO A 34 8.79 18.60 9.28
CA PRO A 34 8.33 17.30 9.75
C PRO A 34 6.83 17.19 9.48
N GLN A 35 6.41 16.02 9.00
CA GLN A 35 5.00 15.68 8.87
C GLN A 35 4.47 15.11 10.18
N LEU A 36 3.19 15.35 10.45
CA LEU A 36 2.50 14.68 11.55
C LEU A 36 2.32 13.20 11.20
N ARG A 37 2.84 12.32 12.04
CA ARG A 37 2.54 10.89 11.98
C ARG A 37 1.25 10.62 12.75
N VAL A 38 0.21 10.23 12.02
CA VAL A 38 -1.14 10.00 12.60
C VAL A 38 -1.14 8.76 13.48
N MET A 39 -0.45 7.69 13.05
CA MET A 39 -0.39 6.39 13.74
C MET A 39 1.04 5.82 13.74
N PRO A 40 1.96 6.36 14.54
CA PRO A 40 3.38 5.99 14.51
C PRO A 40 3.68 4.55 14.97
N GLU A 41 2.75 3.88 15.65
CA GLU A 41 2.89 2.48 16.06
C GLU A 41 2.15 1.49 15.14
N LEU A 42 1.52 1.99 14.06
CA LEU A 42 0.78 1.16 13.12
C LEU A 42 1.69 0.24 12.33
N ASN A 43 1.29 -1.01 12.22
CA ASN A 43 1.87 -2.00 11.30
C ASN A 43 0.89 -2.26 10.16
N VAL A 44 1.26 -1.91 8.94
CA VAL A 44 0.47 -2.22 7.75
C VAL A 44 0.93 -3.56 7.20
N VAL A 45 0.02 -4.55 7.19
CA VAL A 45 0.27 -5.91 6.71
C VAL A 45 -0.54 -6.15 5.46
N LYS A 46 0.11 -6.18 4.30
CA LYS A 46 -0.56 -6.43 3.02
C LYS A 46 -0.47 -7.90 2.67
N ILE A 47 -1.63 -8.53 2.50
CA ILE A 47 -1.77 -9.94 2.11
C ILE A 47 -1.91 -10.04 0.60
N GLY A 48 -0.99 -10.78 -0.04
CA GLY A 48 -1.02 -11.02 -1.48
C GLY A 48 -2.30 -11.75 -1.92
N GLY A 49 -2.89 -11.32 -3.04
CA GLY A 49 -4.08 -11.99 -3.58
C GLY A 49 -3.74 -13.35 -4.16
N HIS A 50 -2.97 -13.37 -5.25
CA HIS A 50 -2.67 -14.60 -6.00
C HIS A 50 -1.85 -15.62 -5.17
N GLY A 51 -0.82 -15.16 -4.48
CA GLY A 51 0.10 -16.06 -3.77
C GLY A 51 -0.39 -16.50 -2.39
N ILE A 52 -1.42 -15.87 -1.82
CA ILE A 52 -1.89 -16.14 -0.46
C ILE A 52 -3.40 -16.40 -0.43
N ILE A 53 -4.22 -15.41 -0.80
CA ILE A 53 -5.69 -15.50 -0.68
C ILE A 53 -6.25 -16.60 -1.58
N ASP A 54 -5.76 -16.73 -2.81
CA ASP A 54 -6.23 -17.71 -3.77
C ASP A 54 -5.80 -19.16 -3.42
N TYR A 55 -4.85 -19.37 -2.50
CA TYR A 55 -4.48 -20.69 -1.98
C TYR A 55 -5.49 -21.23 -0.96
N GLY A 56 -6.45 -20.40 -0.54
CA GLY A 56 -7.54 -20.84 0.33
C GLY A 56 -7.10 -21.21 1.74
N LYS A 57 -7.81 -22.18 2.34
CA LYS A 57 -7.72 -22.43 3.78
C LYS A 57 -6.33 -22.86 4.27
N GLU A 58 -5.57 -23.58 3.47
CA GLU A 58 -4.29 -24.17 3.89
C GLU A 58 -3.20 -23.11 4.16
N VAL A 59 -3.28 -21.97 3.46
CA VAL A 59 -2.34 -20.86 3.62
C VAL A 59 -2.99 -19.68 4.34
N LEU A 60 -4.22 -19.31 3.91
CA LEU A 60 -4.86 -18.10 4.40
C LEU A 60 -5.27 -18.21 5.88
N LEU A 61 -5.86 -19.33 6.32
CA LEU A 61 -6.35 -19.43 7.70
C LEU A 61 -5.24 -19.40 8.74
N PRO A 62 -4.11 -20.13 8.61
CA PRO A 62 -2.99 -19.98 9.55
C PRO A 62 -2.45 -18.57 9.63
N LEU A 63 -2.25 -17.91 8.48
CA LEU A 63 -1.79 -16.52 8.42
C LEU A 63 -2.77 -15.55 9.08
N LEU A 64 -4.08 -15.68 8.84
CA LEU A 64 -5.07 -14.82 9.48
C LEU A 64 -5.17 -15.08 10.99
N THR A 65 -4.98 -16.31 11.45
CA THR A 65 -4.89 -16.62 12.88
C THR A 65 -3.69 -15.91 13.51
N GLU A 66 -2.52 -16.01 12.89
CA GLU A 66 -1.30 -15.30 13.31
C GLU A 66 -1.53 -13.79 13.42
N ILE A 67 -2.06 -13.17 12.36
CA ILE A 67 -2.35 -11.72 12.33
C ILE A 67 -3.37 -11.34 13.40
N GLY A 68 -4.42 -12.13 13.57
CA GLY A 68 -5.47 -11.91 14.58
C GLY A 68 -4.93 -11.98 16.00
N GLU A 69 -4.04 -12.93 16.30
CA GLU A 69 -3.37 -13.00 17.60
C GLU A 69 -2.45 -11.80 17.83
N LEU A 70 -1.66 -11.42 16.81
CA LEU A 70 -0.76 -10.28 16.88
C LEU A 70 -1.51 -8.95 17.08
N SER A 71 -2.73 -8.83 16.56
CA SER A 71 -3.54 -7.61 16.69
C SER A 71 -3.97 -7.29 18.12
N ARG A 72 -3.86 -8.26 19.06
CA ARG A 72 -4.16 -8.03 20.47
C ARG A 72 -3.12 -7.14 21.19
N GLU A 73 -1.90 -7.13 20.68
CA GLU A 73 -0.77 -6.42 21.28
C GLU A 73 -0.19 -5.35 20.33
N ASN A 74 -0.58 -5.37 19.06
CA ASN A 74 -0.06 -4.49 18.02
C ASN A 74 -1.20 -3.78 17.29
N GLN A 75 -1.00 -2.53 16.92
CA GLN A 75 -1.86 -1.85 15.96
C GLN A 75 -1.58 -2.42 14.57
N ILE A 76 -2.54 -3.12 13.98
CA ILE A 76 -2.40 -3.75 12.66
C ILE A 76 -3.53 -3.27 11.73
N LEU A 77 -3.15 -2.81 10.55
CA LEU A 77 -4.05 -2.60 9.41
C LEU A 77 -3.79 -3.71 8.39
N VAL A 78 -4.81 -4.52 8.12
CA VAL A 78 -4.74 -5.55 7.09
C VAL A 78 -5.15 -4.98 5.74
N VAL A 79 -4.31 -5.21 4.71
CA VAL A 79 -4.58 -4.75 3.34
C VAL A 79 -4.64 -5.93 2.41
N THR A 80 -5.69 -6.05 1.59
CA THR A 80 -5.88 -7.20 0.69
C THR A 80 -5.52 -6.89 -0.76
N GLY A 81 -4.90 -7.87 -1.42
CA GLY A 81 -4.72 -7.88 -2.87
C GLY A 81 -5.90 -8.51 -3.61
N GLY A 82 -5.90 -8.41 -4.94
CA GLY A 82 -7.02 -8.86 -5.79
C GLY A 82 -6.94 -10.32 -6.27
N GLY A 83 -5.74 -10.88 -6.39
CA GLY A 83 -5.54 -12.27 -6.83
C GLY A 83 -5.73 -12.52 -8.32
N VAL A 84 -5.95 -13.79 -8.67
CA VAL A 84 -6.12 -14.25 -10.07
C VAL A 84 -7.35 -13.62 -10.73
N ARG A 85 -8.39 -13.33 -9.96
CA ARG A 85 -9.63 -12.71 -10.46
C ARG A 85 -9.37 -11.30 -11.02
N VAL A 86 -8.44 -10.54 -10.41
CA VAL A 86 -8.01 -9.25 -10.97
C VAL A 86 -7.29 -9.44 -12.30
N ARG A 87 -6.42 -10.45 -12.41
CA ARG A 87 -5.73 -10.73 -13.69
C ARG A 87 -6.72 -11.04 -14.80
N HIS A 88 -7.73 -11.85 -14.49
CA HIS A 88 -8.78 -12.21 -15.45
C HIS A 88 -9.60 -10.99 -15.90
N ILE A 89 -10.07 -10.14 -14.97
CA ILE A 89 -10.85 -8.96 -15.36
C ILE A 89 -10.01 -7.92 -16.11
N LEU A 90 -8.71 -7.79 -15.80
CA LEU A 90 -7.81 -6.94 -16.53
C LEU A 90 -7.62 -7.44 -17.98
N ASP A 91 -7.44 -8.76 -18.18
CA ASP A 91 -7.29 -9.39 -19.48
C ASP A 91 -8.54 -9.14 -20.36
N VAL A 92 -9.72 -9.42 -19.82
CA VAL A 92 -11.01 -9.14 -20.50
C VAL A 92 -11.17 -7.64 -20.82
N GLY A 93 -10.83 -6.78 -19.87
CA GLY A 93 -10.96 -5.33 -20.06
C GLY A 93 -9.98 -4.76 -21.07
N LEU A 94 -8.76 -5.32 -21.15
CA LEU A 94 -7.77 -4.96 -22.17
C LEU A 94 -8.23 -5.38 -23.58
N ASP A 95 -8.77 -6.60 -23.71
CA ASP A 95 -9.33 -7.10 -24.98
C ASP A 95 -10.49 -6.22 -25.46
N LEU A 96 -11.31 -5.72 -24.55
CA LEU A 96 -12.41 -4.80 -24.82
C LEU A 96 -11.96 -3.32 -25.02
N GLY A 97 -10.66 -3.03 -24.91
CA GLY A 97 -10.11 -1.67 -25.08
C GLY A 97 -10.50 -0.69 -23.96
N MET A 98 -10.74 -1.18 -22.73
CA MET A 98 -11.12 -0.30 -21.62
C MET A 98 -9.97 0.59 -21.18
N PRO A 99 -10.24 1.88 -20.82
CA PRO A 99 -9.23 2.79 -20.31
C PRO A 99 -8.64 2.32 -18.97
N THR A 100 -7.38 2.68 -18.72
CA THR A 100 -6.63 2.34 -17.49
C THR A 100 -7.42 2.61 -16.20
N GLY A 101 -8.07 3.77 -16.10
CA GLY A 101 -8.88 4.12 -14.91
C GLY A 101 -10.10 3.21 -14.70
N VAL A 102 -10.73 2.73 -15.78
CA VAL A 102 -11.82 1.74 -15.70
C VAL A 102 -11.28 0.40 -15.21
N LEU A 103 -10.11 -0.02 -15.72
CA LEU A 103 -9.44 -1.25 -15.28
C LEU A 103 -9.05 -1.17 -13.79
N ALA A 104 -8.57 0.00 -13.33
CA ALA A 104 -8.25 0.22 -11.91
C ALA A 104 -9.49 0.08 -11.02
N GLU A 105 -10.63 0.65 -11.44
CA GLU A 105 -11.90 0.54 -10.70
C GLU A 105 -12.38 -0.92 -10.62
N LEU A 106 -12.36 -1.65 -11.73
CA LEU A 106 -12.74 -3.06 -11.77
C LEU A 106 -11.83 -3.92 -10.87
N ALA A 107 -10.53 -3.72 -10.93
CA ALA A 107 -9.55 -4.39 -10.07
C ALA A 107 -9.78 -4.07 -8.59
N GLY A 108 -10.12 -2.81 -8.29
CA GLY A 108 -10.47 -2.35 -6.95
C GLY A 108 -11.66 -3.09 -6.36
N LYS A 109 -12.72 -3.30 -7.13
CA LYS A 109 -13.92 -4.03 -6.69
C LYS A 109 -13.62 -5.50 -6.33
N ILE A 110 -12.70 -6.14 -7.04
CA ILE A 110 -12.28 -7.50 -6.69
C ILE A 110 -11.43 -7.52 -5.42
N SER A 111 -10.50 -6.57 -5.26
CA SER A 111 -9.73 -6.44 -4.03
C SER A 111 -10.64 -6.15 -2.83
N GLU A 112 -11.71 -5.38 -3.01
CA GLU A 112 -12.74 -5.11 -1.99
C GLU A 112 -13.49 -6.37 -1.59
N GLN A 113 -13.84 -7.25 -2.54
CA GLN A 113 -14.44 -8.57 -2.22
C GLN A 113 -13.51 -9.39 -1.31
N ASN A 114 -12.21 -9.38 -1.57
CA ASN A 114 -11.24 -10.03 -0.71
C ASN A 114 -11.17 -9.40 0.69
N ALA A 115 -11.27 -8.08 0.80
CA ALA A 115 -11.31 -7.41 2.11
C ALA A 115 -12.54 -7.80 2.92
N ILE A 116 -13.71 -7.91 2.28
CA ILE A 116 -14.94 -8.43 2.92
C ILE A 116 -14.73 -9.85 3.43
N MET A 117 -14.21 -10.74 2.58
CA MET A 117 -13.96 -12.13 2.95
C MET A 117 -12.98 -12.25 4.12
N VAL A 118 -11.85 -11.54 4.06
CA VAL A 118 -10.83 -11.55 5.10
C VAL A 118 -11.36 -10.96 6.41
N SER A 119 -12.17 -9.89 6.37
CA SER A 119 -12.78 -9.33 7.59
C SER A 119 -13.73 -10.31 8.28
N ILE A 120 -14.50 -11.09 7.51
CA ILE A 120 -15.37 -12.13 8.05
C ILE A 120 -14.56 -13.27 8.69
N LEU A 121 -13.48 -13.71 8.04
CA LEU A 121 -12.58 -14.73 8.60
C LEU A 121 -11.87 -14.27 9.88
N LEU A 122 -11.63 -12.96 10.01
CA LEU A 122 -11.06 -12.33 11.20
C LEU A 122 -12.10 -11.92 12.24
N SER A 123 -13.38 -12.26 12.11
CA SER A 123 -14.46 -11.77 12.98
C SER A 123 -14.23 -12.07 14.46
N GLN A 124 -13.62 -13.21 14.81
CA GLN A 124 -13.25 -13.55 16.19
C GLN A 124 -12.18 -12.63 16.80
N TYR A 125 -11.46 -11.86 15.96
CA TYR A 125 -10.48 -10.85 16.33
C TYR A 125 -11.00 -9.43 16.07
N HIS A 126 -12.32 -9.25 15.98
CA HIS A 126 -12.99 -7.98 15.65
C HIS A 126 -12.61 -7.43 14.26
N GLY A 127 -12.30 -8.33 13.31
CA GLY A 127 -11.99 -7.98 11.93
C GLY A 127 -13.15 -7.23 11.28
N THR A 128 -12.90 -6.01 10.80
CA THR A 128 -13.94 -5.16 10.23
C THR A 128 -13.44 -4.53 8.94
N ARG A 129 -14.23 -4.68 7.87
CA ARG A 129 -13.94 -3.99 6.61
C ARG A 129 -14.16 -2.49 6.77
N ILE A 130 -13.13 -1.71 6.44
CA ILE A 130 -13.15 -0.25 6.43
C ILE A 130 -13.02 0.24 4.99
N HIS A 131 -13.71 1.29 4.62
CA HIS A 131 -13.47 1.95 3.34
C HIS A 131 -12.17 2.76 3.37
N THR A 132 -11.49 2.85 2.23
CA THR A 132 -10.27 3.66 2.13
C THR A 132 -10.53 5.16 2.36
N ALA A 133 -11.77 5.61 2.15
CA ALA A 133 -12.19 6.98 2.48
C ALA A 133 -12.19 7.26 4.00
N ASP A 134 -12.32 6.21 4.83
CA ASP A 134 -12.48 6.31 6.28
C ASP A 134 -11.17 6.03 7.04
N LEU A 135 -10.03 6.09 6.35
CA LEU A 135 -8.70 5.82 6.96
C LEU A 135 -8.36 6.74 8.14
N LEU A 136 -8.88 7.96 8.17
CA LEU A 136 -8.63 8.90 9.26
C LEU A 136 -9.41 8.54 10.54
N GLU A 137 -10.35 7.62 10.47
CA GLU A 137 -11.10 7.11 11.63
C GLU A 137 -10.39 5.93 12.32
N LEU A 138 -9.31 5.39 11.69
CA LEU A 138 -8.58 4.24 12.23
C LEU A 138 -8.10 4.41 13.68
N PRO A 139 -7.59 5.59 14.13
CA PRO A 139 -7.16 5.75 15.52
C PRO A 139 -8.30 5.49 16.52
N MET A 140 -9.52 5.95 16.21
CA MET A 140 -10.69 5.71 17.02
C MET A 140 -11.12 4.24 16.99
N LEU A 141 -11.20 3.65 15.80
CA LEU A 141 -11.63 2.26 15.62
C LEU A 141 -10.69 1.28 16.32
N MET A 142 -9.37 1.47 16.20
CA MET A 142 -8.39 0.63 16.89
C MET A 142 -8.45 0.76 18.42
N ASN A 143 -8.74 1.97 18.92
CA ASN A 143 -8.96 2.16 20.37
C ASN A 143 -10.22 1.43 20.87
N LEU A 144 -11.17 1.14 20.01
CA LEU A 144 -12.35 0.31 20.29
C LEU A 144 -12.07 -1.20 20.09
N GLY A 145 -10.82 -1.59 19.80
CA GLY A 145 -10.42 -2.97 19.61
C GLY A 145 -10.73 -3.55 18.23
N VAL A 146 -11.05 -2.70 17.24
CA VAL A 146 -11.29 -3.14 15.86
C VAL A 146 -9.96 -3.50 15.19
N LEU A 147 -9.92 -4.65 14.50
CA LEU A 147 -8.88 -5.01 13.53
C LEU A 147 -9.34 -4.60 12.13
N PRO A 148 -8.88 -3.45 11.61
CA PRO A 148 -9.34 -2.94 10.34
C PRO A 148 -8.78 -3.73 9.17
N VAL A 149 -9.62 -3.95 8.16
CA VAL A 149 -9.29 -4.60 6.89
C VAL A 149 -9.72 -3.70 5.75
N ILE A 150 -8.79 -3.32 4.88
CA ILE A 150 -9.05 -2.53 3.68
C ILE A 150 -8.63 -3.27 2.42
N HIS A 151 -9.14 -2.86 1.27
CA HIS A 151 -8.55 -3.27 -0.01
C HIS A 151 -7.34 -2.39 -0.34
N GLY A 152 -6.35 -2.97 -1.05
CA GLY A 152 -5.09 -2.28 -1.33
C GLY A 152 -5.12 -1.36 -2.55
N THR A 153 -6.18 -1.35 -3.36
CA THR A 153 -6.23 -0.46 -4.52
C THR A 153 -6.30 1.00 -4.07
N PRO A 154 -5.41 1.88 -4.55
CA PRO A 154 -5.48 3.29 -4.22
C PRO A 154 -6.83 3.90 -4.61
N PRO A 155 -7.30 4.94 -3.91
CA PRO A 155 -8.61 5.54 -4.14
C PRO A 155 -8.69 6.41 -5.41
N TYR A 156 -7.81 6.17 -6.38
CA TYR A 156 -7.81 6.90 -7.65
C TYR A 156 -8.95 6.44 -8.56
N GLY A 157 -9.19 5.13 -8.66
CA GLY A 157 -10.24 4.56 -9.47
C GLY A 157 -10.19 5.09 -10.92
N LEU A 158 -11.25 5.73 -11.37
CA LEU A 158 -11.35 6.31 -12.71
C LEU A 158 -10.31 7.40 -13.02
N TYR A 159 -9.66 7.96 -12.00
CA TYR A 159 -8.63 9.01 -12.13
C TYR A 159 -7.21 8.44 -12.17
N GLU A 160 -7.06 7.14 -12.39
CA GLU A 160 -5.75 6.52 -12.55
C GLU A 160 -4.97 7.12 -13.71
N GLN A 161 -3.69 7.35 -13.52
CA GLN A 161 -2.82 7.88 -14.57
C GLN A 161 -2.70 6.90 -15.72
N PRO A 162 -2.63 7.37 -16.98
CA PRO A 162 -2.33 6.51 -18.11
C PRO A 162 -1.00 5.79 -17.90
N ALA A 163 -0.99 4.47 -18.14
CA ALA A 163 0.22 3.68 -18.02
C ALA A 163 1.21 3.98 -19.16
N HIS A 164 2.51 3.94 -18.85
CA HIS A 164 3.56 4.10 -19.88
C HIS A 164 3.63 2.89 -20.80
N ILE A 165 3.37 1.70 -20.27
CA ILE A 165 3.41 0.43 -21.00
C ILE A 165 2.04 -0.23 -20.87
N GLY A 166 1.34 -0.43 -21.98
CA GLY A 166 -0.01 -0.99 -22.00
C GLY A 166 -1.02 -0.13 -21.28
N SER A 167 -2.12 -0.75 -20.81
CA SER A 167 -3.20 -0.08 -20.09
C SER A 167 -3.39 -0.61 -18.68
N ILE A 168 -2.53 -1.52 -18.21
CA ILE A 168 -2.58 -2.05 -16.85
C ILE A 168 -2.27 -0.94 -15.86
N PRO A 169 -3.12 -0.71 -14.83
CA PRO A 169 -2.89 0.33 -13.85
C PRO A 169 -1.53 0.18 -13.17
N PRO A 170 -0.69 1.24 -13.16
CA PRO A 170 0.61 1.21 -12.48
C PRO A 170 0.47 1.19 -10.96
N ASN A 171 -0.60 1.81 -10.44
CA ASN A 171 -0.90 1.87 -9.01
C ASN A 171 -1.87 0.76 -8.65
N ARG A 172 -1.37 -0.32 -8.08
CA ARG A 172 -2.17 -1.47 -7.64
C ARG A 172 -2.11 -1.63 -6.12
N THR A 173 -2.24 -2.85 -5.62
CA THR A 173 -2.49 -3.09 -4.20
C THR A 173 -1.25 -2.99 -3.29
N ASP A 174 -0.04 -3.17 -3.80
CA ASP A 174 1.19 -2.89 -3.04
C ASP A 174 1.38 -1.37 -2.91
N THR A 175 1.15 -0.65 -4.01
CA THR A 175 1.20 0.82 -4.04
C THR A 175 0.20 1.43 -3.07
N GLY A 176 -1.04 0.94 -3.05
CA GLY A 176 -2.05 1.45 -2.13
C GLY A 176 -1.74 1.14 -0.67
N ALA A 177 -1.17 -0.04 -0.37
CA ALA A 177 -0.70 -0.36 0.98
C ALA A 177 0.42 0.59 1.41
N PHE A 178 1.36 0.90 0.51
CA PHE A 178 2.42 1.86 0.77
C PHE A 178 1.86 3.27 1.04
N LEU A 179 0.94 3.75 0.19
CA LEU A 179 0.32 5.07 0.36
C LEU A 179 -0.49 5.17 1.67
N ALA A 180 -1.19 4.11 2.06
CA ALA A 180 -1.88 4.05 3.35
C ALA A 180 -0.88 4.12 4.52
N ALA A 181 0.22 3.36 4.44
CA ALA A 181 1.28 3.40 5.45
C ALA A 181 1.93 4.79 5.54
N GLU A 182 2.23 5.40 4.39
CA GLU A 182 2.86 6.72 4.32
C GLU A 182 1.97 7.83 4.90
N VAL A 183 0.68 7.89 4.50
CA VAL A 183 -0.23 8.94 4.98
C VAL A 183 -0.54 8.82 6.47
N LEU A 184 -0.57 7.60 7.00
CA LEU A 184 -0.77 7.34 8.43
C LEU A 184 0.53 7.47 9.23
N GLY A 185 1.68 7.51 8.59
CA GLY A 185 2.98 7.53 9.25
C GLY A 185 3.29 6.24 9.99
N ALA A 186 2.97 5.09 9.37
CA ALA A 186 3.10 3.78 9.98
C ALA A 186 4.55 3.44 10.38
N LYS A 187 4.68 2.53 11.34
CA LYS A 187 5.96 2.01 11.83
C LYS A 187 6.56 1.00 10.86
N ASN A 188 5.71 0.09 10.35
CA ASN A 188 6.12 -0.96 9.45
C ASN A 188 5.14 -1.07 8.27
N LEU A 189 5.69 -1.40 7.10
CA LEU A 189 4.94 -1.94 5.97
C LEU A 189 5.49 -3.33 5.65
N VAL A 190 4.65 -4.35 5.78
CA VAL A 190 4.97 -5.75 5.51
C VAL A 190 4.14 -6.23 4.33
N LEU A 191 4.80 -6.64 3.25
CA LEU A 191 4.18 -7.27 2.08
C LEU A 191 4.32 -8.79 2.20
N VAL A 192 3.21 -9.46 2.47
CA VAL A 192 3.15 -10.91 2.59
C VAL A 192 2.92 -11.51 1.19
N LYS A 193 3.89 -12.24 0.70
CA LYS A 193 3.93 -12.85 -0.64
C LYS A 193 4.06 -14.38 -0.53
N ASN A 194 4.11 -15.06 -1.66
CA ASN A 194 4.32 -16.52 -1.73
C ASN A 194 5.78 -16.90 -2.07
N VAL A 195 6.70 -16.00 -1.83
CA VAL A 195 8.14 -16.18 -2.03
C VAL A 195 8.89 -15.65 -0.80
N ASP A 196 10.10 -16.13 -0.57
CA ASP A 196 10.89 -15.79 0.61
C ASP A 196 11.35 -14.33 0.66
N GLY A 197 11.24 -13.61 -0.43
CA GLY A 197 11.61 -12.21 -0.56
C GLY A 197 11.86 -11.84 -2.02
N LEU A 198 12.64 -10.80 -2.24
CA LEU A 198 13.12 -10.41 -3.55
C LEU A 198 14.24 -11.38 -3.98
N ILE A 199 14.21 -11.81 -5.23
CA ILE A 199 15.11 -12.81 -5.78
C ILE A 199 15.82 -12.20 -6.98
N THR A 200 17.11 -12.51 -7.17
CA THR A 200 17.96 -11.93 -8.24
C THR A 200 17.48 -12.22 -9.66
N ALA A 201 16.76 -13.34 -9.85
CA ALA A 201 16.18 -13.76 -11.12
C ALA A 201 14.91 -14.60 -10.87
N ASN A 202 14.18 -14.94 -11.93
CA ASN A 202 13.00 -15.79 -11.82
C ASN A 202 13.41 -17.25 -11.45
N PRO A 203 13.09 -17.77 -10.26
CA PRO A 203 13.54 -19.09 -9.80
C PRO A 203 12.95 -20.25 -10.61
N PHE A 204 11.94 -20.02 -11.47
CA PHE A 204 11.38 -21.03 -12.36
C PHE A 204 12.17 -21.18 -13.68
N THR A 205 12.98 -20.19 -14.01
CA THR A 205 13.78 -20.16 -15.23
C THR A 205 15.28 -20.13 -14.99
N ASP A 206 15.70 -19.72 -13.80
CA ASP A 206 17.09 -19.61 -13.40
C ASP A 206 17.32 -20.33 -12.06
N ASN A 207 18.13 -21.40 -12.09
CA ASN A 207 18.46 -22.20 -10.91
C ASN A 207 19.46 -21.51 -9.97
N ASP A 208 20.15 -20.46 -10.42
CA ASP A 208 21.12 -19.69 -9.64
C ASP A 208 20.48 -18.43 -9.01
N ALA A 209 19.15 -18.35 -9.02
CA ALA A 209 18.42 -17.26 -8.41
C ALA A 209 18.60 -17.25 -6.87
N GLU A 210 19.14 -16.17 -6.33
CA GLU A 210 19.42 -16.00 -4.90
C GLU A 210 18.49 -14.96 -4.26
N LEU A 211 18.19 -15.17 -2.98
CA LEU A 211 17.44 -14.22 -2.17
C LEU A 211 18.29 -12.96 -1.92
N ILE A 212 17.70 -11.80 -2.12
CA ILE A 212 18.26 -10.50 -1.77
C ILE A 212 17.73 -10.10 -0.38
N PRO A 213 18.51 -10.24 0.71
CA PRO A 213 17.98 -9.97 2.05
C PRO A 213 17.79 -8.47 2.35
N GLU A 214 18.59 -7.61 1.73
CA GLU A 214 18.53 -6.16 1.91
C GLU A 214 18.98 -5.46 0.63
N ILE A 215 18.26 -4.40 0.21
CA ILE A 215 18.58 -3.59 -0.96
C ILE A 215 18.04 -2.17 -0.79
N THR A 216 18.68 -1.19 -1.42
CA THR A 216 18.13 0.16 -1.50
C THR A 216 17.13 0.30 -2.64
N ALA A 217 16.21 1.27 -2.54
CA ALA A 217 15.24 1.55 -3.59
C ALA A 217 15.93 1.98 -4.88
N GLU A 218 17.01 2.75 -4.77
CA GLU A 218 17.84 3.20 -5.90
C GLU A 218 18.52 2.03 -6.62
N GLU A 219 19.14 1.12 -5.86
CA GLU A 219 19.76 -0.09 -6.41
C GLU A 219 18.74 -0.97 -7.11
N LEU A 220 17.58 -1.18 -6.46
CA LEU A 220 16.51 -2.01 -7.03
C LEU A 220 15.97 -1.43 -8.34
N LEU A 221 15.79 -0.11 -8.44
CA LEU A 221 15.41 0.54 -9.70
C LEU A 221 16.48 0.44 -10.76
N ALA A 222 17.77 0.53 -10.37
CA ALA A 222 18.89 0.42 -11.30
C ALA A 222 19.07 -1.00 -11.86
N MET A 223 18.57 -2.04 -11.17
CA MET A 223 18.59 -3.43 -11.67
C MET A 223 17.66 -3.65 -12.85
N ASP A 224 16.66 -2.79 -13.07
CA ASP A 224 15.67 -2.87 -14.18
C ASP A 224 15.13 -4.31 -14.38
N MET A 225 14.72 -4.95 -13.29
CA MET A 225 14.31 -6.35 -13.27
C MET A 225 13.01 -6.55 -14.06
N GLU A 226 12.98 -7.53 -14.97
CA GLU A 226 11.80 -7.89 -15.72
C GLU A 226 10.70 -8.48 -14.80
N ASP A 227 11.09 -9.33 -13.85
CA ASP A 227 10.20 -9.97 -12.88
C ASP A 227 10.42 -9.40 -11.47
N MET A 228 9.50 -8.60 -10.97
CA MET A 228 9.54 -8.06 -9.60
C MET A 228 8.48 -8.69 -8.70
N VAL A 229 8.85 -8.97 -7.45
CA VAL A 229 7.96 -9.50 -6.41
C VAL A 229 6.94 -8.46 -5.92
N LEU A 230 7.28 -7.18 -6.07
CA LEU A 230 6.40 -6.05 -5.73
C LEU A 230 6.17 -5.16 -6.96
N GLU A 231 5.19 -4.28 -6.85
CA GLU A 231 4.91 -3.30 -7.91
C GLU A 231 6.07 -2.29 -8.02
N PRO A 232 6.67 -2.09 -9.22
CA PRO A 232 7.76 -1.12 -9.41
C PRO A 232 7.42 0.27 -8.89
N LYS A 233 6.15 0.66 -8.98
CA LYS A 233 5.64 1.95 -8.51
C LYS A 233 5.88 2.18 -7.02
N VAL A 234 5.88 1.14 -6.19
CA VAL A 234 6.22 1.24 -4.75
C VAL A 234 7.63 1.78 -4.58
N VAL A 235 8.58 1.23 -5.34
CA VAL A 235 10.00 1.61 -5.25
C VAL A 235 10.20 3.06 -5.69
N GLU A 236 9.53 3.47 -6.78
CA GLU A 236 9.59 4.86 -7.28
C GLU A 236 9.08 5.87 -6.24
N ILE A 237 7.93 5.58 -5.58
CA ILE A 237 7.35 6.51 -4.62
C ILE A 237 8.10 6.52 -3.28
N MET A 238 8.77 5.42 -2.90
CA MET A 238 9.62 5.36 -1.71
C MET A 238 10.71 6.44 -1.70
N LEU A 239 11.28 6.77 -2.85
CA LEU A 239 12.34 7.80 -2.98
C LEU A 239 11.91 9.20 -2.50
N ASN A 240 10.60 9.44 -2.47
CA ASN A 240 10.02 10.72 -2.02
C ASN A 240 9.22 10.60 -0.71
N ALA A 241 9.21 9.42 -0.10
CA ALA A 241 8.50 9.16 1.14
C ALA A 241 9.06 10.00 2.31
N LYS A 242 8.20 10.36 3.26
CA LYS A 242 8.55 11.15 4.44
C LYS A 242 8.47 10.35 5.73
N ASN A 243 7.65 9.31 5.74
CA ASN A 243 7.34 8.51 6.93
C ASN A 243 7.80 7.05 6.80
N VAL A 244 7.59 6.44 5.63
CA VAL A 244 7.88 5.02 5.40
C VAL A 244 9.15 4.89 4.57
N HIS A 245 10.25 4.55 5.25
CA HIS A 245 11.57 4.38 4.64
C HIS A 245 11.97 2.91 4.45
N GLU A 246 11.16 1.98 4.94
CA GLU A 246 11.40 0.54 4.79
C GLU A 246 10.15 -0.19 4.34
N VAL A 247 10.32 -1.10 3.37
CA VAL A 247 9.31 -2.08 2.97
C VAL A 247 9.88 -3.46 3.19
N LYS A 248 9.14 -4.30 3.92
CA LYS A 248 9.54 -5.67 4.25
C LYS A 248 8.71 -6.66 3.44
N ILE A 249 9.37 -7.65 2.84
CA ILE A 249 8.72 -8.71 2.06
C ILE A 249 8.97 -10.03 2.78
N VAL A 250 7.90 -10.77 3.08
CA VAL A 250 7.98 -12.08 3.76
C VAL A 250 7.11 -13.12 3.07
N ASN A 251 7.45 -14.39 3.26
CA ASN A 251 6.69 -15.52 2.75
C ASN A 251 5.54 -15.87 3.69
N GLY A 252 4.30 -15.72 3.24
CA GLY A 252 3.09 -16.06 4.00
C GLY A 252 2.80 -17.56 4.08
N HIS A 253 3.55 -18.41 3.36
CA HIS A 253 3.50 -19.87 3.52
C HIS A 253 4.39 -20.36 4.69
N THR A 254 5.28 -19.48 5.17
CA THR A 254 6.15 -19.77 6.32
C THR A 254 5.41 -19.39 7.60
N PRO A 255 5.18 -20.33 8.54
CA PRO A 255 4.56 -20.01 9.81
C PRO A 255 5.29 -18.92 10.58
N ASP A 256 4.55 -18.09 11.30
CA ASP A 256 5.06 -16.99 12.12
C ASP A 256 5.90 -15.95 11.38
N SER A 257 5.80 -15.87 10.06
CA SER A 257 6.59 -14.92 9.26
C SER A 257 6.29 -13.46 9.59
N VAL A 258 5.02 -13.12 9.82
CA VAL A 258 4.61 -11.75 10.22
C VAL A 258 5.07 -11.46 11.65
N ARG A 259 4.89 -12.42 12.57
CA ARG A 259 5.33 -12.31 13.97
C ARG A 259 6.83 -12.01 14.05
N ARG A 260 7.62 -12.80 13.36
CA ARG A 260 9.07 -12.70 13.36
C ARG A 260 9.56 -11.36 12.81
N VAL A 261 8.99 -10.90 11.69
CA VAL A 261 9.38 -9.61 11.09
C VAL A 261 8.94 -8.42 11.95
N LEU A 262 7.79 -8.51 12.64
CA LEU A 262 7.35 -7.46 13.59
C LEU A 262 8.17 -7.46 14.88
N ALA A 263 8.71 -8.62 15.29
CA ALA A 263 9.68 -8.74 16.38
C ALA A 263 11.08 -8.22 16.03
N GLY A 264 11.32 -7.82 14.76
CA GLY A 264 12.58 -7.27 14.29
C GLY A 264 13.57 -8.30 13.77
N GLU A 265 13.13 -9.57 13.57
CA GLU A 265 13.99 -10.56 12.94
C GLU A 265 14.26 -10.22 11.47
N ARG A 266 15.47 -10.49 11.02
CA ARG A 266 15.87 -10.30 9.61
C ARG A 266 15.50 -11.53 8.80
N ILE A 267 14.28 -11.58 8.34
CA ILE A 267 13.75 -12.60 7.42
C ILE A 267 13.20 -11.93 6.17
N GLY A 268 13.21 -12.66 5.07
CA GLY A 268 12.74 -12.12 3.80
C GLY A 268 13.66 -11.04 3.23
N THR A 269 13.07 -10.02 2.65
CA THR A 269 13.78 -8.87 2.08
C THR A 269 13.36 -7.56 2.75
N VAL A 270 14.33 -6.69 3.00
CA VAL A 270 14.10 -5.30 3.42
C VAL A 270 14.55 -4.38 2.29
N ILE A 271 13.63 -3.57 1.76
CA ILE A 271 13.93 -2.50 0.80
C ILE A 271 13.95 -1.18 1.57
N ARG A 272 15.02 -0.39 1.41
CA ARG A 272 15.20 0.89 2.10
C ARG A 272 15.24 2.06 1.13
N ALA A 273 14.57 3.16 1.46
CA ALA A 273 14.85 4.46 0.87
C ALA A 273 16.00 5.13 1.66
N THR A 274 17.02 5.62 0.95
CA THR A 274 18.17 6.34 1.53
C THR A 274 17.88 7.81 1.79
#